data_2ef210e8a5a499abb959e668558d265f
#
_entry.id   2ef210e8a5a499abb959e668558d265f
#
_cell.length_a   1.000
_cell.length_b   1.000
_cell.length_c   1.000
_cell.angle_alpha   90.00
_cell.angle_beta   90.00
_cell.angle_gamma   90.00
#
_symmetry.space_group_name_H-M   'P 1'
#
loop_
_entity.id
_entity.type
_entity.pdbx_description
1 polymer ?
#
loop_
_entity_poly.entity_id
_entity_poly.type
_entity_poly.pdbx_seq_one_letter_code
_entity_poly.pdbx_strand_id
1 'polypeptide(L)'
;MNYRISETEDYYPISVLCSECGLEVEPSKEAPDHNLKMWKCEDEDTGELLAAAVAGYRDGCYVLEQLAVKKEYRNEHLGEKMLLTAEDGFRRLGADRIWGCAKVPDYYSQYGWIRISRSIAPDISDCQTCRQFHKTCFPCIIMKEL
;
A
#
# COMPACT_ATOMS: atom_id res chain seq x y z
N MET A 1 21.97 0.49 9.20
CA MET A 1 20.92 -0.51 9.52
C MET A 1 20.87 -1.54 8.41
N ASN A 2 20.82 -2.81 8.77
CA ASN A 2 20.67 -3.91 7.81
C ASN A 2 19.19 -4.31 7.73
N TYR A 3 18.60 -4.22 6.55
CA TYR A 3 17.22 -4.62 6.34
C TYR A 3 17.10 -5.49 5.09
N ARG A 4 16.01 -6.25 5.02
CA ARG A 4 15.71 -7.11 3.89
C ARG A 4 14.28 -6.95 3.46
N ILE A 5 14.06 -6.84 2.14
CA ILE A 5 12.74 -6.81 1.53
C ILE A 5 12.47 -8.18 0.91
N SER A 6 11.33 -8.76 1.22
CA SER A 6 10.92 -10.08 0.73
C SER A 6 9.41 -10.18 0.57
N GLU A 7 8.97 -11.14 -0.24
CA GLU A 7 7.55 -11.49 -0.31
C GLU A 7 7.15 -12.23 0.95
N THR A 8 5.89 -12.09 1.34
CA THR A 8 5.33 -12.79 2.49
C THR A 8 3.86 -13.12 2.27
N GLU A 9 3.40 -14.19 2.90
CA GLU A 9 1.98 -14.54 2.94
C GLU A 9 1.40 -14.29 4.34
N ASP A 10 2.22 -13.85 5.28
CA ASP A 10 1.80 -13.59 6.66
C ASP A 10 1.22 -12.20 6.79
N TYR A 11 -0.10 -12.12 6.76
CA TYR A 11 -0.82 -10.85 6.76
C TYR A 11 -0.89 -10.20 8.15
N TYR A 12 -0.91 -10.97 9.23
CA TYR A 12 -1.16 -10.42 10.57
C TYR A 12 -0.19 -9.30 10.95
N PRO A 13 1.15 -9.48 10.86
CA PRO A 13 2.08 -8.40 11.21
C PRO A 13 1.89 -7.16 10.33
N ILE A 14 1.57 -7.35 9.06
CA ILE A 14 1.31 -6.24 8.14
C ILE A 14 0.07 -5.48 8.57
N SER A 15 -1.02 -6.18 8.93
CA SER A 15 -2.25 -5.53 9.38
C SER A 15 -2.03 -4.72 10.66
N VAL A 16 -1.22 -5.22 11.58
CA VAL A 16 -0.85 -4.49 12.80
C VAL A 16 -0.08 -3.22 12.46
N LEU A 17 0.92 -3.31 11.58
CA LEU A 17 1.69 -2.15 11.15
C LEU A 17 0.81 -1.10 10.48
N CYS A 18 -0.07 -1.51 9.57
CA CYS A 18 -0.98 -0.60 8.88
C CYS A 18 -1.91 0.11 9.86
N SER A 19 -2.45 -0.62 10.85
CA SER A 19 -3.28 -0.04 11.90
C SER A 19 -2.51 1.00 12.71
N GLU A 20 -1.27 0.70 13.09
CA GLU A 20 -0.42 1.63 13.82
C GLU A 20 -0.08 2.88 13.01
N CYS A 21 -0.01 2.75 11.70
CA CYS A 21 0.26 3.88 10.79
C CYS A 21 -0.98 4.72 10.49
N GLY A 22 -2.12 4.43 11.11
CA GLY A 22 -3.34 5.22 10.95
C GLY A 22 -4.18 4.84 9.74
N LEU A 23 -3.89 3.73 9.08
CA LEU A 23 -4.74 3.20 8.03
C LEU A 23 -5.96 2.52 8.66
N GLU A 24 -7.10 2.58 7.97
CA GLU A 24 -8.34 1.98 8.49
C GLU A 24 -8.33 0.46 8.23
N VAL A 25 -7.41 -0.21 8.92
CA VAL A 25 -7.20 -1.66 8.83
C VAL A 25 -7.18 -2.21 10.25
N GLU A 26 -8.02 -3.21 10.51
CA GLU A 26 -7.99 -3.91 11.80
C GLU A 26 -7.02 -5.08 11.75
N PRO A 27 -6.23 -5.31 12.81
CA PRO A 27 -5.37 -6.48 12.86
C PRO A 27 -6.13 -7.78 12.62
N SER A 28 -5.67 -8.58 11.68
CA SER A 28 -6.33 -9.83 11.31
C SER A 28 -5.31 -10.84 10.79
N LYS A 29 -5.55 -12.11 11.08
CA LYS A 29 -4.73 -13.20 10.54
C LYS A 29 -5.12 -13.54 9.10
N GLU A 30 -6.34 -13.23 8.71
CA GLU A 30 -6.85 -13.51 7.37
C GLU A 30 -6.72 -12.29 6.48
N ALA A 31 -6.02 -12.44 5.36
CA ALA A 31 -5.93 -11.40 4.36
C ALA A 31 -7.28 -11.24 3.63
N PRO A 32 -7.65 -10.02 3.23
CA PRO A 32 -8.82 -9.83 2.38
C PRO A 32 -8.74 -10.65 1.08
N ASP A 33 -9.88 -11.08 0.58
CA ASP A 33 -9.94 -11.94 -0.61
C ASP A 33 -9.32 -11.28 -1.85
N HIS A 34 -9.34 -9.96 -1.93
CA HIS A 34 -8.77 -9.23 -3.07
C HIS A 34 -7.25 -9.09 -3.02
N ASN A 35 -6.59 -9.50 -1.94
CA ASN A 35 -5.12 -9.44 -1.86
C ASN A 35 -4.50 -10.47 -2.80
N LEU A 36 -3.49 -10.02 -3.55
CA LEU A 36 -2.71 -10.87 -4.47
C LEU A 36 -1.34 -11.19 -3.91
N LYS A 37 -0.62 -10.17 -3.47
CA LYS A 37 0.77 -10.29 -3.09
C LYS A 37 1.11 -9.27 -2.03
N MET A 38 2.05 -9.62 -1.16
CA MET A 38 2.51 -8.73 -0.11
C MET A 38 4.03 -8.76 -0.04
N TRP A 39 4.61 -7.63 0.30
CA TRP A 39 6.05 -7.48 0.54
C TRP A 39 6.27 -6.86 1.90
N LYS A 40 7.31 -7.32 2.56
CA LYS A 40 7.72 -6.78 3.85
C LYS A 40 9.17 -6.34 3.82
N CYS A 41 9.48 -5.35 4.64
CA CYS A 41 10.85 -4.94 4.93
C CYS A 41 11.07 -5.17 6.42
N GLU A 42 12.08 -5.96 6.77
CA GLU A 42 12.38 -6.26 8.17
C GLU A 42 13.85 -6.01 8.48
N ASP A 43 14.13 -5.68 9.73
CA ASP A 43 15.49 -5.56 10.25
C ASP A 43 16.08 -6.97 10.29
N GLU A 44 17.22 -7.16 9.63
CA GLU A 44 17.87 -8.48 9.57
C GLU A 44 18.39 -8.96 10.93
N ASP A 45 18.73 -8.03 11.82
CA ASP A 45 19.31 -8.36 13.12
C ASP A 45 18.25 -8.73 14.15
N THR A 46 17.08 -8.06 14.12
CA THR A 46 16.04 -8.24 15.14
C THR A 46 14.79 -8.94 14.62
N GLY A 47 14.58 -8.99 13.30
CA GLY A 47 13.34 -9.49 12.71
C GLY A 47 12.18 -8.52 12.79
N GLU A 48 12.39 -7.28 13.26
CA GLU A 48 11.33 -6.29 13.38
C GLU A 48 10.79 -5.89 12.00
N LEU A 49 9.47 -5.84 11.88
CA LEU A 49 8.82 -5.37 10.66
C LEU A 49 8.89 -3.84 10.60
N LEU A 50 9.52 -3.32 9.55
CA LEU A 50 9.77 -1.89 9.39
C LEU A 50 8.82 -1.24 8.37
N ALA A 51 8.42 -1.98 7.34
CA ALA A 51 7.58 -1.47 6.27
C ALA A 51 6.89 -2.62 5.55
N ALA A 52 5.80 -2.29 4.86
CA ALA A 52 5.05 -3.28 4.09
C ALA A 52 4.32 -2.64 2.91
N ALA A 53 4.07 -3.44 1.88
CA ALA A 53 3.22 -3.06 0.75
C ALA A 53 2.31 -4.24 0.41
N VAL A 54 1.07 -3.94 0.03
CA VAL A 54 0.06 -4.94 -0.29
C VAL A 54 -0.53 -4.65 -1.66
N ALA A 55 -0.47 -5.63 -2.55
CA ALA A 55 -1.06 -5.58 -3.88
C ALA A 55 -2.38 -6.34 -3.88
N GLY A 56 -3.39 -5.77 -4.53
CA GLY A 56 -4.69 -6.39 -4.67
C GLY A 56 -5.24 -6.31 -6.08
N TYR A 57 -6.37 -6.96 -6.31
CA TYR A 57 -7.08 -6.95 -7.58
C TYR A 57 -8.57 -6.76 -7.29
N ARG A 58 -9.15 -5.67 -7.79
CA ARG A 58 -10.56 -5.32 -7.58
C ARG A 58 -11.18 -4.89 -8.90
N ASP A 59 -12.28 -5.52 -9.28
CA ASP A 59 -13.09 -5.13 -10.45
C ASP A 59 -12.25 -4.93 -11.73
N GLY A 60 -11.33 -5.84 -11.99
CA GLY A 60 -10.46 -5.77 -13.16
C GLY A 60 -9.27 -4.83 -13.03
N CYS A 61 -9.03 -4.26 -11.85
CA CYS A 61 -7.96 -3.31 -11.60
C CYS A 61 -6.92 -3.85 -10.63
N TYR A 62 -5.64 -3.67 -10.96
CA TYR A 62 -4.55 -3.89 -10.03
C TYR A 62 -4.45 -2.68 -9.11
N VAL A 63 -4.45 -2.91 -7.81
CA VAL A 63 -4.53 -1.85 -6.80
C VAL A 63 -3.40 -2.00 -5.78
N LEU A 64 -2.69 -0.90 -5.52
CA LEU A 64 -1.81 -0.81 -4.36
C LEU A 64 -2.71 -0.57 -3.15
N GLU A 65 -2.98 -1.64 -2.39
CA GLU A 65 -3.94 -1.60 -1.29
C GLU A 65 -3.41 -0.86 -0.08
N GLN A 66 -2.14 -1.10 0.26
CA GLN A 66 -1.53 -0.52 1.44
C GLN A 66 -0.04 -0.32 1.21
N LEU A 67 0.47 0.79 1.71
CA LEU A 67 1.89 1.08 1.80
C LEU A 67 2.12 1.74 3.15
N ALA A 68 2.86 1.08 4.02
CA ALA A 68 3.10 1.56 5.38
C ALA A 68 4.58 1.47 5.73
N VAL A 69 5.07 2.50 6.42
CA VAL A 69 6.42 2.53 6.96
C VAL A 69 6.32 2.92 8.43
N LYS A 70 6.96 2.15 9.28
CA LYS A 70 6.99 2.40 10.71
C LYS A 70 7.54 3.80 10.95
N LYS A 71 6.89 4.56 11.83
CA LYS A 71 7.15 5.99 12.03
C LYS A 71 8.63 6.28 12.30
N GLU A 72 9.30 5.47 13.10
CA GLU A 72 10.69 5.65 13.49
C GLU A 72 11.67 5.48 12.33
N TYR A 73 11.23 4.88 11.23
CA TYR A 73 12.09 4.54 10.09
C TYR A 73 11.72 5.29 8.80
N ARG A 74 10.88 6.32 8.88
CA ARG A 74 10.41 7.06 7.69
C ARG A 74 11.51 7.87 7.01
N ASN A 75 12.60 8.18 7.71
CA ASN A 75 13.73 8.91 7.16
C ASN A 75 14.77 8.02 6.47
N GLU A 76 14.52 6.71 6.39
CA GLU A 76 15.44 5.74 5.80
C GLU A 76 15.12 5.42 4.34
N HIS A 77 14.23 6.18 3.70
CA HIS A 77 13.79 5.96 2.31
C HIS A 77 13.13 4.59 2.07
N LEU A 78 12.62 3.95 3.13
CA LEU A 78 11.99 2.63 3.01
C LEU A 78 10.68 2.69 2.22
N GLY A 79 9.94 3.80 2.32
CA GLY A 79 8.70 3.98 1.56
C GLY A 79 8.94 3.93 0.06
N GLU A 80 9.96 4.63 -0.42
CA GLU A 80 10.36 4.60 -1.83
C GLU A 80 10.75 3.19 -2.26
N LYS A 81 11.56 2.51 -1.47
CA LYS A 81 11.99 1.15 -1.79
C LYS A 81 10.84 0.16 -1.83
N MET A 82 9.91 0.27 -0.89
CA MET A 82 8.70 -0.57 -0.87
C MET A 82 7.80 -0.27 -2.07
N LEU A 83 7.64 0.99 -2.43
CA LEU A 83 6.84 1.40 -3.58
C LEU A 83 7.43 0.83 -4.87
N LEU A 84 8.73 0.97 -5.08
CA LEU A 84 9.41 0.44 -6.26
C LEU A 84 9.36 -1.09 -6.31
N THR A 85 9.48 -1.75 -5.17
CA THR A 85 9.35 -3.21 -5.08
C THR A 85 7.95 -3.65 -5.49
N ALA A 86 6.92 -2.96 -5.01
CA ALA A 86 5.54 -3.25 -5.37
C ALA A 86 5.27 -3.01 -6.86
N GLU A 87 5.77 -1.90 -7.41
CA GLU A 87 5.61 -1.61 -8.84
C GLU A 87 6.25 -2.69 -9.71
N ASP A 88 7.44 -3.15 -9.35
CA ASP A 88 8.10 -4.25 -10.05
C ASP A 88 7.28 -5.55 -9.93
N GLY A 89 6.74 -5.82 -8.75
CA GLY A 89 5.86 -6.96 -8.52
C GLY A 89 4.60 -6.92 -9.38
N PHE A 90 3.99 -5.75 -9.52
CA PHE A 90 2.83 -5.58 -10.42
C PHE A 90 3.20 -5.85 -11.88
N ARG A 91 4.37 -5.39 -12.34
CA ARG A 91 4.83 -5.69 -13.71
C ARG A 91 4.96 -7.19 -13.93
N ARG A 92 5.48 -7.91 -12.94
CA ARG A 92 5.61 -9.38 -13.02
C ARG A 92 4.27 -10.08 -13.04
N LEU A 93 3.24 -9.47 -12.45
CA LEU A 93 1.87 -9.99 -12.51
C LEU A 93 1.18 -9.70 -13.84
N GLY A 94 1.81 -8.93 -14.71
CA GLY A 94 1.25 -8.55 -16.01
C GLY A 94 0.46 -7.26 -16.02
N ALA A 95 0.54 -6.47 -14.95
CA ALA A 95 -0.16 -5.20 -14.89
C ALA A 95 0.50 -4.16 -15.79
N ASP A 96 -0.31 -3.38 -16.51
CA ASP A 96 0.15 -2.24 -17.30
C ASP A 96 -0.14 -0.91 -16.60
N ARG A 97 -0.90 -0.93 -15.52
CA ARG A 97 -1.17 0.23 -14.66
C ARG A 97 -1.56 -0.24 -13.26
N ILE A 98 -1.37 0.66 -12.30
CA ILE A 98 -1.70 0.44 -10.89
C ILE A 98 -2.61 1.57 -10.45
N TRP A 99 -3.65 1.21 -9.70
CA TRP A 99 -4.55 2.16 -9.06
C TRP A 99 -4.26 2.22 -7.56
N GLY A 100 -4.66 3.32 -6.93
CA GLY A 100 -4.56 3.45 -5.49
C GLY A 100 -5.50 4.50 -4.95
N CYS A 101 -5.72 4.46 -3.63
CA CYS A 101 -6.48 5.47 -2.92
C CYS A 101 -5.57 6.05 -1.83
N ALA A 102 -5.13 7.29 -2.00
CA ALA A 102 -4.06 7.86 -1.19
C ALA A 102 -4.56 8.96 -0.27
N LYS A 103 -4.15 8.90 1.01
CA LYS A 103 -4.33 10.00 1.97
C LYS A 103 -3.39 11.16 1.67
N VAL A 104 -2.19 10.87 1.17
CA VAL A 104 -1.15 11.86 0.85
C VAL A 104 -0.74 11.70 -0.62
N PRO A 105 -1.59 12.15 -1.56
CA PRO A 105 -1.34 11.93 -2.99
C PRO A 105 -0.07 12.60 -3.48
N ASP A 106 0.38 13.68 -2.85
CA ASP A 106 1.59 14.39 -3.26
C ASP A 106 2.86 13.53 -3.08
N TYR A 107 2.86 12.63 -2.11
CA TYR A 107 3.95 11.68 -1.94
C TYR A 107 4.12 10.83 -3.21
N TYR A 108 3.01 10.32 -3.74
CA TYR A 108 3.02 9.46 -4.92
C TYR A 108 3.30 10.23 -6.21
N SER A 109 2.94 11.50 -6.26
CA SER A 109 3.21 12.35 -7.44
C SER A 109 4.70 12.44 -7.75
N GLN A 110 5.55 12.34 -6.75
CA GLN A 110 7.02 12.35 -6.93
C GLN A 110 7.51 11.13 -7.74
N TYR A 111 6.71 10.06 -7.77
CA TYR A 111 7.09 8.79 -8.40
C TYR A 111 6.28 8.49 -9.66
N GLY A 112 5.65 9.50 -10.23
CA GLY A 112 4.95 9.37 -11.50
C GLY A 112 3.48 8.96 -11.41
N TRP A 113 2.91 8.96 -10.21
CA TRP A 113 1.49 8.72 -10.02
C TRP A 113 0.70 10.00 -10.29
N ILE A 114 -0.48 9.87 -10.88
CA ILE A 114 -1.37 11.00 -11.19
C ILE A 114 -2.70 10.86 -10.45
N ARG A 115 -3.33 12.00 -10.16
CA ARG A 115 -4.66 12.02 -9.55
C ARG A 115 -5.72 11.79 -10.63
N ILE A 116 -6.73 10.98 -10.30
CA ILE A 116 -7.85 10.70 -11.19
C ILE A 116 -9.13 11.14 -10.48
N SER A 117 -10.00 11.86 -11.20
CA SER A 117 -11.28 12.27 -10.65
C SER A 117 -12.12 11.06 -10.25
N ARG A 118 -12.76 11.12 -9.07
CA ARG A 118 -13.63 10.04 -8.60
C ARG A 118 -14.81 9.79 -9.54
N SER A 119 -15.21 10.81 -10.31
CA SER A 119 -16.32 10.68 -11.25
C SER A 119 -16.03 9.72 -12.41
N ILE A 120 -14.73 9.47 -12.70
CA ILE A 120 -14.31 8.59 -13.79
C ILE A 120 -13.43 7.43 -13.31
N ALA A 121 -13.06 7.43 -12.04
CA ALA A 121 -12.20 6.37 -11.47
C ALA A 121 -13.01 5.11 -11.19
N PRO A 122 -12.38 3.92 -11.28
CA PRO A 122 -13.03 2.69 -10.84
C PRO A 122 -13.27 2.69 -9.33
N ASP A 123 -14.22 1.88 -8.88
CA ASP A 123 -14.48 1.69 -7.45
C ASP A 123 -13.48 0.67 -6.89
N ILE A 124 -12.39 1.18 -6.38
CA ILE A 124 -11.23 0.37 -5.94
C ILE A 124 -10.96 0.46 -4.45
N SER A 125 -11.82 1.12 -3.67
CA SER A 125 -11.55 1.37 -2.26
C SER A 125 -12.81 1.21 -1.42
N ASP A 126 -12.60 1.07 -0.11
CA ASP A 126 -13.67 1.01 0.88
C ASP A 126 -13.96 2.38 1.50
N CYS A 127 -13.52 3.46 0.85
CA CYS A 127 -13.63 4.82 1.39
C CYS A 127 -15.06 5.23 1.71
N GLN A 128 -16.04 4.81 0.90
CA GLN A 128 -17.45 5.19 1.12
C GLN A 128 -18.02 4.62 2.41
N THR A 129 -17.46 3.50 2.90
CA THR A 129 -17.87 2.89 4.17
C THR A 129 -16.88 3.17 5.29
N CYS A 130 -15.78 3.87 5.00
CA CYS A 130 -14.74 4.19 5.96
C CYS A 130 -15.17 5.35 6.86
N ARG A 131 -14.96 5.20 8.18
CA ARG A 131 -15.33 6.22 9.16
C ARG A 131 -14.55 7.53 8.99
N GLN A 132 -13.37 7.48 8.41
CA GLN A 132 -12.50 8.65 8.23
C GLN A 132 -12.84 9.46 6.97
N PHE A 133 -13.63 8.89 6.05
CA PHE A 133 -13.91 9.50 4.74
C PHE A 133 -14.61 10.84 4.88
N HIS A 134 -13.99 11.90 4.34
CA HIS A 134 -14.45 13.30 4.39
C HIS A 134 -14.65 13.85 5.81
N LYS A 135 -14.12 13.19 6.83
CA LYS A 135 -14.11 13.70 8.22
C LYS A 135 -12.68 14.02 8.64
N THR A 136 -11.84 12.99 8.70
CA THR A 136 -10.42 13.10 9.04
C THR A 136 -9.51 12.69 7.89
N CYS A 137 -10.09 12.14 6.82
CA CYS A 137 -9.37 11.67 5.65
C CYS A 137 -10.06 12.14 4.38
N PHE A 138 -9.30 12.77 3.48
CA PHE A 138 -9.78 13.24 2.17
C PHE A 138 -8.95 12.56 1.08
N PRO A 139 -9.15 11.24 0.87
CA PRO A 139 -8.30 10.48 -0.03
C PRO A 139 -8.57 10.79 -1.48
N CYS A 140 -7.52 10.71 -2.29
CA CYS A 140 -7.60 10.85 -3.74
C CYS A 140 -7.36 9.50 -4.41
N ILE A 141 -8.06 9.28 -5.53
CA ILE A 141 -7.75 8.16 -6.40
C ILE A 141 -6.52 8.54 -7.24
N ILE A 142 -5.55 7.67 -7.27
CA ILE A 142 -4.32 7.86 -8.02
C ILE A 142 -4.07 6.67 -8.94
N MET A 143 -3.29 6.88 -9.98
CA MET A 143 -2.97 5.84 -10.95
C MET A 143 -1.58 6.07 -11.49
N LYS A 144 -0.86 4.97 -11.78
CA LYS A 144 0.42 5.02 -12.47
C LYS A 144 0.42 4.01 -13.61
N GLU A 145 0.86 4.45 -14.80
CA GLU A 145 1.12 3.56 -15.92
C GLU A 145 2.54 2.99 -15.78
N LEU A 146 2.66 1.69 -16.01
CA LEU A 146 3.91 0.96 -15.83
C LEU A 146 4.72 0.80 -17.13
#